data_a17f8c21136de8d0f8eb94e03fb4d971
#
_entry.id   a17f8c21136de8d0f8eb94e03fb4d971
#
_cell.length_a   1.000
_cell.length_b   1.000
_cell.length_c   1.000
_cell.angle_alpha   90.00
_cell.angle_beta   90.00
_cell.angle_gamma   90.00
#
_symmetry.space_group_name_H-M   'P 1'
#
loop_
_entity.id
_entity.type
_entity.pdbx_description
1 polymer ?
#
loop_
_entity_poly.entity_id
_entity_poly.type
_entity_poly.pdbx_seq_one_letter_code
_entity_poly.pdbx_strand_id
1 'polypeptide(L)'
;MTYLLVDGENVDATLGLSVLGHRPSPEQRPRWERVRSFVAEWGVPVKALFFLNASRGELPASFVQALMAMEFRPIPLSGDAQEKVVDIGIQRTLDAVAERPGNVVLLSHDADFVPQLKALLTDGRRVAVVGFPEFVSTRIKALTSDGLEIIDVETQVGAFNAPLPRVRIIPIDDFDPAPYL
;
A
#
# COMPACT_ATOMS: atom_id res chain seq x y z
N MET A 1 -7.49 6.59 -15.49
CA MET A 1 -7.07 5.24 -15.06
C MET A 1 -6.09 5.34 -13.92
N THR A 2 -6.21 4.45 -12.94
CA THR A 2 -5.30 4.40 -11.79
C THR A 2 -4.85 2.96 -11.54
N TYR A 3 -3.55 2.77 -11.33
CA TYR A 3 -2.97 1.50 -10.94
C TYR A 3 -2.80 1.50 -9.42
N LEU A 4 -3.37 0.50 -8.74
CA LEU A 4 -3.20 0.25 -7.32
C LEU A 4 -2.41 -1.04 -7.15
N LEU A 5 -1.22 -0.95 -6.56
CA LEU A 5 -0.37 -2.09 -6.27
C LEU A 5 -0.31 -2.26 -4.75
N VAL A 6 -0.64 -3.46 -4.26
CA VAL A 6 -0.66 -3.76 -2.83
C VAL A 6 0.41 -4.79 -2.50
N ASP A 7 1.36 -4.38 -1.65
CA ASP A 7 2.35 -5.24 -1.00
C ASP A 7 1.74 -5.76 0.31
N GLY A 8 0.93 -6.81 0.22
CA GLY A 8 0.13 -7.28 1.35
C GLY A 8 0.96 -7.77 2.54
N GLU A 9 2.10 -8.41 2.28
CA GLU A 9 2.99 -8.90 3.34
C GLU A 9 3.64 -7.76 4.11
N ASN A 10 4.10 -6.72 3.42
CA ASN A 10 4.70 -5.55 4.05
C ASN A 10 3.68 -4.80 4.91
N VAL A 11 2.46 -4.61 4.39
CA VAL A 11 1.39 -3.94 5.14
C VAL A 11 0.99 -4.75 6.38
N ASP A 12 0.82 -6.06 6.25
CA ASP A 12 0.46 -6.95 7.36
C ASP A 12 1.58 -7.00 8.42
N ALA A 13 2.84 -7.08 7.98
CA ALA A 13 4.00 -7.06 8.88
C ALA A 13 4.14 -5.73 9.63
N THR A 14 3.98 -4.61 8.95
CA THR A 14 4.04 -3.28 9.59
C THR A 14 2.88 -3.10 10.58
N LEU A 15 1.67 -3.48 10.20
CA LEU A 15 0.51 -3.45 11.09
C LEU A 15 0.74 -4.31 12.33
N GLY A 16 1.21 -5.56 12.16
CA GLY A 16 1.41 -6.49 13.25
C GLY A 16 2.59 -6.13 14.15
N LEU A 17 3.77 -5.91 13.57
CA LEU A 17 5.00 -5.72 14.34
C LEU A 17 5.14 -4.30 14.89
N SER A 18 4.76 -3.29 14.11
CA SER A 18 5.04 -1.90 14.44
C SER A 18 3.85 -1.18 15.07
N VAL A 19 2.64 -1.49 14.67
CA VAL A 19 1.42 -0.83 15.16
C VAL A 19 0.79 -1.59 16.32
N LEU A 20 0.48 -2.88 16.13
CA LEU A 20 -0.25 -3.69 17.12
C LEU A 20 0.65 -4.37 18.14
N GLY A 21 1.89 -4.73 17.78
CA GLY A 21 2.78 -5.53 18.59
C GLY A 21 2.44 -7.03 18.65
N HIS A 22 1.52 -7.48 17.82
CA HIS A 22 1.11 -8.88 17.68
C HIS A 22 0.53 -9.12 16.29
N ARG A 23 0.36 -10.40 15.91
CA ARG A 23 -0.28 -10.75 14.63
C ARG A 23 -1.70 -10.17 14.55
N PRO A 24 -2.06 -9.45 13.48
CA PRO A 24 -3.41 -8.90 13.32
C PRO A 24 -4.46 -10.00 13.27
N SER A 25 -5.58 -9.80 13.96
CA SER A 25 -6.79 -10.60 13.74
C SER A 25 -7.46 -10.16 12.42
N PRO A 26 -8.38 -10.97 11.86
CA PRO A 26 -9.13 -10.57 10.66
C PRO A 26 -9.84 -9.22 10.79
N GLU A 27 -10.38 -8.89 11.98
CA GLU A 27 -11.08 -7.63 12.25
C GLU A 27 -10.14 -6.42 12.28
N GLN A 28 -8.87 -6.63 12.56
CA GLN A 28 -7.86 -5.58 12.64
C GLN A 28 -7.19 -5.29 11.30
N ARG A 29 -7.44 -6.11 10.29
CA ARG A 29 -6.86 -5.92 8.95
C ARG A 29 -7.59 -4.85 8.15
N PRO A 30 -6.92 -4.24 7.15
CA PRO A 30 -7.54 -3.24 6.30
C PRO A 30 -8.77 -3.77 5.57
N ARG A 31 -9.77 -2.92 5.41
CA ARG A 31 -10.89 -3.14 4.50
C ARG A 31 -10.47 -2.73 3.09
N TRP A 32 -10.05 -3.71 2.31
CA TRP A 32 -9.46 -3.49 0.99
C TRP A 32 -10.42 -2.80 0.02
N GLU A 33 -11.72 -3.04 0.13
CA GLU A 33 -12.73 -2.33 -0.63
C GLU A 33 -12.72 -0.82 -0.41
N ARG A 34 -12.36 -0.37 0.80
CA ARG A 34 -12.24 1.06 1.11
C ARG A 34 -10.99 1.65 0.47
N VAL A 35 -9.90 0.90 0.48
CA VAL A 35 -8.65 1.31 -0.20
C VAL A 35 -8.92 1.48 -1.71
N ARG A 36 -9.58 0.49 -2.33
CA ARG A 36 -9.91 0.56 -3.75
C ARG A 36 -10.86 1.73 -4.07
N SER A 37 -11.87 1.96 -3.24
CA SER A 37 -12.80 3.07 -3.41
C SER A 37 -12.11 4.42 -3.30
N PHE A 38 -11.22 4.60 -2.35
CA PHE A 38 -10.41 5.81 -2.20
C PHE A 38 -9.57 6.07 -3.46
N VAL A 39 -8.93 5.04 -3.98
CA VAL A 39 -8.10 5.15 -5.19
C VAL A 39 -8.94 5.44 -6.44
N ALA A 40 -10.20 5.00 -6.47
CA ALA A 40 -11.10 5.27 -7.59
C ALA A 40 -11.39 6.76 -7.79
N GLU A 41 -11.27 7.58 -6.75
CA GLU A 41 -11.39 9.03 -6.85
C GLU A 41 -10.26 9.66 -7.68
N TRP A 42 -9.15 8.98 -7.84
CA TRP A 42 -8.00 9.43 -8.65
C TRP A 42 -8.19 9.22 -10.15
N GLY A 43 -9.12 8.38 -10.53
CA GLY A 43 -9.46 8.09 -11.91
C GLY A 43 -9.76 6.63 -12.18
N VAL A 44 -10.81 6.42 -12.94
CA VAL A 44 -11.30 5.10 -13.35
C VAL A 44 -10.90 4.78 -14.78
N PRO A 45 -10.79 3.49 -15.17
CA PRO A 45 -10.88 2.32 -14.30
C PRO A 45 -9.71 2.20 -13.32
N VAL A 46 -9.94 1.51 -12.20
CA VAL A 46 -8.89 1.14 -11.27
C VAL A 46 -8.39 -0.26 -11.61
N LYS A 47 -7.09 -0.40 -11.84
CA LYS A 47 -6.42 -1.70 -11.95
C LYS A 47 -5.76 -2.00 -10.62
N ALA A 48 -6.45 -2.76 -9.77
CA ALA A 48 -6.02 -3.12 -8.44
C ALA A 48 -5.34 -4.49 -8.44
N LEU A 49 -4.04 -4.51 -8.13
CA LEU A 49 -3.19 -5.71 -8.09
C LEU A 49 -2.79 -6.00 -6.65
N PHE A 50 -3.03 -7.20 -6.18
CA PHE A 50 -2.65 -7.64 -4.85
C PHE A 50 -1.59 -8.75 -4.95
N PHE A 51 -0.36 -8.44 -4.53
CA PHE A 51 0.77 -9.35 -4.67
C PHE A 51 0.86 -10.30 -3.49
N LEU A 52 1.04 -11.57 -3.77
CA LEU A 52 1.10 -12.65 -2.78
C LEU A 52 2.34 -13.51 -3.04
N ASN A 53 3.02 -13.90 -1.97
CA ASN A 53 4.09 -14.89 -2.05
C ASN A 53 3.48 -16.29 -1.99
N ALA A 54 3.56 -17.02 -3.10
CA ALA A 54 3.11 -18.40 -3.23
C ALA A 54 4.27 -19.38 -3.40
N SER A 55 5.47 -19.04 -2.94
CA SER A 55 6.67 -19.87 -3.08
C SER A 55 6.55 -21.25 -2.41
N ARG A 56 5.67 -21.36 -1.41
CA ARG A 56 5.37 -22.64 -0.74
C ARG A 56 4.34 -23.50 -1.49
N GLY A 57 3.80 -23.02 -2.61
CA GLY A 57 2.80 -23.70 -3.42
C GLY A 57 1.37 -23.65 -2.84
N GLU A 58 1.15 -22.87 -1.78
CA GLU A 58 -0.14 -22.72 -1.13
C GLU A 58 -0.72 -21.33 -1.39
N LEU A 59 -2.03 -21.29 -1.64
CA LEU A 59 -2.79 -20.05 -1.73
C LEU A 59 -3.85 -20.02 -0.63
N PRO A 60 -4.03 -18.88 0.08
CA PRO A 60 -5.14 -18.70 1.02
C PRO A 60 -6.44 -18.53 0.22
N ALA A 61 -7.10 -19.66 -0.14
CA ALA A 61 -8.20 -19.68 -1.10
C ALA A 61 -9.34 -18.72 -0.74
N SER A 62 -9.76 -18.67 0.53
CA SER A 62 -10.82 -17.76 0.98
C SER A 62 -10.44 -16.28 0.79
N PHE A 63 -9.19 -15.94 1.08
CA PHE A 63 -8.70 -14.58 0.91
C PHE A 63 -8.59 -14.20 -0.56
N VAL A 64 -8.10 -15.10 -1.41
CA VAL A 64 -8.03 -14.89 -2.87
C VAL A 64 -9.41 -14.66 -3.44
N GLN A 65 -10.41 -15.46 -3.04
CA GLN A 65 -11.80 -15.27 -3.47
C GLN A 65 -12.37 -13.94 -3.00
N ALA A 66 -12.09 -13.54 -1.76
CA ALA A 66 -12.51 -12.24 -1.23
C ALA A 66 -11.89 -11.07 -2.02
N LEU A 67 -10.60 -11.16 -2.37
CA LEU A 67 -9.94 -10.16 -3.20
C LEU A 67 -10.61 -10.03 -4.57
N MET A 68 -10.90 -11.15 -5.22
CA MET A 68 -11.58 -11.16 -6.52
C MET A 68 -12.99 -10.56 -6.44
N ALA A 69 -13.73 -10.84 -5.36
CA ALA A 69 -15.05 -10.26 -5.12
C ALA A 69 -14.99 -8.73 -4.91
N MET A 70 -13.88 -8.21 -4.38
CA MET A 70 -13.61 -6.78 -4.24
C MET A 70 -12.95 -6.15 -5.48
N GLU A 71 -12.93 -6.89 -6.61
CA GLU A 71 -12.35 -6.46 -7.88
C GLU A 71 -10.83 -6.20 -7.82
N PHE A 72 -10.12 -6.87 -6.93
CA PHE A 72 -8.67 -6.99 -7.01
C PHE A 72 -8.29 -8.16 -7.91
N ARG A 73 -7.15 -8.03 -8.58
CA ARG A 73 -6.50 -9.13 -9.25
C ARG A 73 -5.39 -9.67 -8.35
N PRO A 74 -5.55 -10.88 -7.77
CA PRO A 74 -4.47 -11.52 -7.04
C PRO A 74 -3.32 -11.86 -7.99
N ILE A 75 -2.09 -11.58 -7.56
CA ILE A 75 -0.86 -11.89 -8.29
C ILE A 75 0.00 -12.80 -7.39
N PRO A 76 -0.27 -14.12 -7.40
CA PRO A 76 0.53 -15.07 -6.65
C PRO A 76 1.84 -15.35 -7.39
N LEU A 77 2.96 -15.10 -6.73
CA LEU A 77 4.29 -15.27 -7.29
C LEU A 77 5.05 -16.34 -6.51
N SER A 78 5.86 -17.12 -7.20
CA SER A 78 6.72 -18.13 -6.60
C SER A 78 8.15 -17.98 -7.07
N GLY A 79 9.08 -18.35 -6.21
CA GLY A 79 10.51 -18.36 -6.45
C GLY A 79 11.22 -19.17 -5.37
N ASP A 80 12.53 -19.09 -5.34
CA ASP A 80 13.34 -19.76 -4.32
C ASP A 80 13.10 -19.16 -2.94
N ALA A 81 13.38 -19.92 -1.87
CA ALA A 81 13.11 -19.52 -0.50
C ALA A 81 13.77 -18.19 -0.08
N GLN A 82 14.86 -17.81 -0.73
CA GLN A 82 15.60 -16.57 -0.47
C GLN A 82 15.17 -15.40 -1.37
N GLU A 83 14.34 -15.64 -2.38
CA GLU A 83 13.91 -14.60 -3.29
C GLU A 83 12.78 -13.77 -2.70
N LYS A 84 12.91 -12.45 -2.83
CA LYS A 84 11.87 -11.48 -2.52
C LYS A 84 10.90 -11.35 -3.71
N VAL A 85 10.14 -12.41 -3.98
CA VAL A 85 9.32 -12.49 -5.20
C VAL A 85 8.28 -11.37 -5.31
N VAL A 86 7.69 -10.96 -4.19
CA VAL A 86 6.70 -9.86 -4.18
C VAL A 86 7.37 -8.54 -4.53
N ASP A 87 8.51 -8.23 -3.94
CA ASP A 87 9.27 -7.00 -4.24
C ASP A 87 9.65 -6.96 -5.73
N ILE A 88 10.18 -8.05 -6.25
CA ILE A 88 10.56 -8.17 -7.67
C ILE A 88 9.32 -7.99 -8.56
N GLY A 89 8.21 -8.62 -8.21
CA GLY A 89 6.96 -8.52 -8.97
C GLY A 89 6.41 -7.10 -9.00
N ILE A 90 6.43 -6.39 -7.87
CA ILE A 90 6.01 -5.00 -7.78
C ILE A 90 6.96 -4.10 -8.60
N GLN A 91 8.27 -4.27 -8.46
CA GLN A 91 9.26 -3.50 -9.22
C GLN A 91 9.04 -3.64 -10.74
N ARG A 92 8.92 -4.87 -11.23
CA ARG A 92 8.62 -5.14 -12.65
C ARG A 92 7.29 -4.53 -13.11
N THR A 93 6.30 -4.53 -12.24
CA THR A 93 4.99 -3.94 -12.55
C THR A 93 5.08 -2.42 -12.63
N LEU A 94 5.79 -1.77 -11.70
CA LEU A 94 6.01 -0.33 -11.72
C LEU A 94 6.80 0.11 -12.97
N ASP A 95 7.83 -0.66 -13.35
CA ASP A 95 8.57 -0.42 -14.60
C ASP A 95 7.65 -0.53 -15.83
N ALA A 96 6.79 -1.54 -15.87
CA ALA A 96 5.83 -1.71 -16.96
C ALA A 96 4.75 -0.61 -16.97
N VAL A 97 4.36 -0.09 -15.83
CA VAL A 97 3.40 1.03 -15.70
C VAL A 97 4.03 2.34 -16.16
N ALA A 98 5.34 2.52 -16.00
CA ALA A 98 6.04 3.71 -16.50
C ALA A 98 5.86 3.92 -18.00
N GLU A 99 5.71 2.83 -18.76
CA GLU A 99 5.47 2.85 -20.22
C GLU A 99 3.99 3.08 -20.60
N ARG A 100 3.10 3.35 -19.64
CA ARG A 100 1.66 3.46 -19.84
C ARG A 100 1.10 4.70 -19.14
N PRO A 101 0.04 5.33 -19.68
CA PRO A 101 -0.60 6.44 -18.99
C PRO A 101 -1.37 5.96 -17.76
N GLY A 102 -1.49 6.83 -16.77
CA GLY A 102 -2.33 6.62 -15.58
C GLY A 102 -1.62 6.97 -14.29
N ASN A 103 -2.41 7.22 -13.25
CA ASN A 103 -1.92 7.48 -11.90
C ASN A 103 -1.47 6.18 -11.24
N VAL A 104 -0.62 6.29 -10.21
CA VAL A 104 -0.07 5.13 -9.51
C VAL A 104 -0.19 5.30 -8.00
N VAL A 105 -0.72 4.27 -7.35
CA VAL A 105 -0.78 4.17 -5.90
C VAL A 105 -0.10 2.87 -5.48
N LEU A 106 0.95 2.97 -4.69
CA LEU A 106 1.64 1.83 -4.09
C LEU A 106 1.32 1.78 -2.60
N LEU A 107 0.84 0.65 -2.12
CA LEU A 107 0.58 0.40 -0.71
C LEU A 107 1.69 -0.47 -0.15
N SER A 108 2.71 0.18 0.41
CA SER A 108 3.91 -0.42 1.01
C SER A 108 4.70 0.64 1.78
N HIS A 109 5.61 0.19 2.67
CA HIS A 109 6.50 1.04 3.46
C HIS A 109 7.97 0.91 3.03
N ASP A 110 8.26 -0.02 2.11
CA ASP A 110 9.60 -0.48 1.80
C ASP A 110 10.33 0.45 0.82
N ALA A 111 11.60 0.75 1.15
CA ALA A 111 12.49 1.55 0.32
C ALA A 111 12.91 0.87 -1.01
N ASP A 112 12.67 -0.42 -1.16
CA ASP A 112 13.07 -1.18 -2.35
C ASP A 112 12.43 -0.66 -3.65
N PHE A 113 11.37 0.16 -3.54
CA PHE A 113 10.64 0.72 -4.68
C PHE A 113 11.07 2.15 -5.06
N VAL A 114 12.02 2.74 -4.36
CA VAL A 114 12.46 4.13 -4.58
C VAL A 114 12.86 4.39 -6.03
N PRO A 115 13.68 3.57 -6.71
CA PRO A 115 14.06 3.82 -8.10
C PRO A 115 12.86 3.90 -9.05
N GLN A 116 11.90 2.99 -8.91
CA GLN A 116 10.70 2.93 -9.74
C GLN A 116 9.76 4.11 -9.47
N LEU A 117 9.55 4.46 -8.20
CA LEU A 117 8.73 5.60 -7.80
C LEU A 117 9.31 6.91 -8.35
N LYS A 118 10.64 7.07 -8.26
CA LYS A 118 11.33 8.25 -8.80
C LYS A 118 11.15 8.36 -10.31
N ALA A 119 11.27 7.27 -11.04
CA ALA A 119 11.05 7.26 -12.49
C ALA A 119 9.61 7.66 -12.87
N LEU A 120 8.61 7.20 -12.10
CA LEU A 120 7.21 7.52 -12.34
C LEU A 120 6.87 9.01 -12.12
N LEU A 121 7.62 9.72 -11.28
CA LEU A 121 7.39 11.13 -10.98
C LEU A 121 7.82 12.08 -12.12
N THR A 122 8.56 11.58 -13.10
CA THR A 122 9.14 12.42 -14.17
C THR A 122 8.16 12.77 -15.29
N ASP A 123 7.02 12.09 -15.42
CA ASP A 123 6.10 12.22 -16.55
C ASP A 123 4.79 12.97 -16.23
N GLY A 124 4.74 13.62 -15.06
CA GLY A 124 3.61 14.47 -14.67
C GLY A 124 2.37 13.74 -14.19
N ARG A 125 2.43 12.40 -14.02
CA ARG A 125 1.35 11.63 -13.42
C ARG A 125 1.29 11.82 -11.91
N ARG A 126 0.15 11.55 -11.31
CA ARG A 126 0.00 11.53 -9.87
C ARG A 126 0.49 10.18 -9.32
N VAL A 127 1.40 10.24 -8.35
CA VAL A 127 2.00 9.05 -7.70
C VAL A 127 1.90 9.19 -6.20
N ALA A 128 1.40 8.15 -5.52
CA ALA A 128 1.36 8.11 -4.05
C ALA A 128 1.84 6.79 -3.50
N VAL A 129 2.33 6.86 -2.27
CA VAL A 129 2.52 5.74 -1.37
C VAL A 129 1.48 5.83 -0.26
N VAL A 130 0.72 4.76 -0.07
CA VAL A 130 -0.25 4.60 1.02
C VAL A 130 0.33 3.68 2.07
N GLY A 131 0.24 4.09 3.33
CA GLY A 131 0.74 3.31 4.45
C GLY A 131 0.56 4.05 5.77
N PHE A 132 1.34 3.65 6.76
CA PHE A 132 1.47 4.39 8.02
C PHE A 132 2.66 5.34 7.89
N PRO A 133 2.45 6.66 7.79
CA PRO A 133 3.54 7.61 7.47
C PRO A 133 4.75 7.52 8.38
N GLU A 134 4.55 7.22 9.67
CA GLU A 134 5.63 7.05 10.66
C GLU A 134 6.55 5.85 10.36
N PHE A 135 6.08 4.88 9.57
CA PHE A 135 6.84 3.68 9.21
C PHE A 135 7.25 3.64 7.73
N VAL A 136 6.83 4.63 6.96
CA VAL A 136 7.32 4.77 5.58
C VAL A 136 8.80 5.11 5.60
N SER A 137 9.58 4.44 4.77
CA SER A 137 11.03 4.69 4.64
C SER A 137 11.33 6.17 4.42
N THR A 138 12.37 6.67 5.10
CA THR A 138 12.85 8.05 4.90
C THR A 138 13.29 8.31 3.46
N ARG A 139 13.75 7.29 2.75
CA ARG A 139 14.12 7.38 1.33
C ARG A 139 12.90 7.60 0.45
N ILE A 140 11.76 6.99 0.77
CA ILE A 140 10.48 7.27 0.10
C ILE A 140 10.02 8.70 0.43
N LYS A 141 10.08 9.10 1.72
CA LYS A 141 9.71 10.45 2.13
C LYS A 141 10.49 11.54 1.43
N ALA A 142 11.76 11.30 1.11
CA ALA A 142 12.57 12.24 0.36
C ALA A 142 12.01 12.55 -1.04
N LEU A 143 11.24 11.65 -1.64
CA LEU A 143 10.60 11.86 -2.95
C LEU A 143 9.41 12.82 -2.90
N THR A 144 8.94 13.22 -1.73
CA THR A 144 7.84 14.20 -1.59
C THR A 144 8.24 15.57 -2.17
N SER A 145 9.52 15.91 -2.14
CA SER A 145 10.03 17.12 -2.81
C SER A 145 9.94 17.05 -4.34
N ASP A 146 9.84 15.85 -4.90
CA ASP A 146 9.66 15.60 -6.34
C ASP A 146 8.19 15.37 -6.72
N GLY A 147 7.26 15.52 -5.77
CA GLY A 147 5.82 15.42 -5.99
C GLY A 147 5.16 14.12 -5.56
N LEU A 148 5.88 13.19 -4.93
CA LEU A 148 5.26 12.00 -4.33
C LEU A 148 4.32 12.40 -3.19
N GLU A 149 3.12 11.82 -3.18
CA GLU A 149 2.19 11.95 -2.06
C GLU A 149 2.36 10.78 -1.08
N ILE A 150 2.33 11.07 0.22
CA ILE A 150 2.27 10.03 1.27
C ILE A 150 0.92 10.16 1.93
N ILE A 151 0.15 9.06 1.93
CA ILE A 151 -1.24 9.01 2.36
C ILE A 151 -1.38 8.03 3.52
N ASP A 152 -1.96 8.48 4.62
CA ASP A 152 -2.22 7.66 5.80
C ASP A 152 -3.37 6.69 5.53
N VAL A 153 -3.06 5.40 5.61
CA VAL A 153 -4.01 4.32 5.34
C VAL A 153 -5.16 4.27 6.36
N GLU A 154 -4.92 4.73 7.58
CA GLU A 154 -5.96 4.80 8.61
C GLU A 154 -6.76 6.09 8.52
N THR A 155 -6.12 7.25 8.63
CA THR A 155 -6.80 8.52 8.84
C THR A 155 -7.29 9.18 7.55
N GLN A 156 -6.61 8.97 6.42
CA GLN A 156 -7.01 9.53 5.13
C GLN A 156 -7.83 8.55 4.29
N VAL A 157 -7.43 7.29 4.26
CA VAL A 157 -8.17 6.24 3.52
C VAL A 157 -9.36 5.72 4.33
N GLY A 158 -9.26 5.69 5.65
CA GLY A 158 -10.29 5.13 6.52
C GLY A 158 -10.41 3.61 6.40
N ALA A 159 -9.29 2.92 6.19
CA ALA A 159 -9.28 1.49 5.86
C ALA A 159 -9.65 0.56 7.03
N PHE A 160 -9.74 1.07 8.25
CA PHE A 160 -9.94 0.24 9.45
C PHE A 160 -11.29 0.49 10.12
N ASN A 161 -11.87 -0.57 10.70
CA ASN A 161 -13.16 -0.47 11.40
C ASN A 161 -13.06 0.17 12.79
N ALA A 162 -11.87 0.10 13.42
CA ALA A 162 -11.62 0.65 14.74
C ALA A 162 -10.31 1.42 14.74
N PRO A 163 -10.16 2.45 15.60
CA PRO A 163 -8.90 3.17 15.74
C PRO A 163 -7.76 2.23 16.13
N LEU A 164 -6.60 2.47 15.56
CA LEU A 164 -5.39 1.69 15.85
C LEU A 164 -4.59 2.35 16.98
N PRO A 165 -3.84 1.57 17.79
CA PRO A 165 -3.00 2.11 18.88
C PRO A 165 -1.71 2.72 18.31
N ARG A 166 -1.86 3.86 17.61
CA ARG A 166 -0.74 4.54 16.95
C ARG A 166 -0.38 5.82 17.68
N VAL A 167 0.92 6.08 17.74
CA VAL A 167 1.46 7.39 18.09
C VAL A 167 2.03 8.00 16.81
N ARG A 168 1.41 9.08 16.34
CA ARG A 168 1.81 9.78 15.12
C ARG A 168 2.15 11.23 15.40
N ILE A 169 3.03 11.79 14.59
CA ILE A 169 3.32 13.23 14.61
C ILE A 169 2.11 13.96 14.02
N ILE A 170 1.57 14.90 14.78
CA ILE A 170 0.43 15.71 14.37
C ILE A 170 0.95 17.11 14.00
N PRO A 171 0.75 17.58 12.76
CA PRO A 171 1.02 18.98 12.44
C PRO A 171 0.21 19.90 13.34
N ILE A 172 0.82 20.97 13.83
CA ILE A 172 0.16 21.85 14.79
C ILE A 172 -1.14 22.46 14.24
N ASP A 173 -1.18 22.71 12.94
CA ASP A 173 -2.37 23.26 12.28
C ASP A 173 -3.55 22.26 12.23
N ASP A 174 -3.26 20.95 12.38
CA ASP A 174 -4.26 19.87 12.38
C ASP A 174 -4.58 19.40 13.81
N PHE A 175 -3.96 20.00 14.85
CA PHE A 175 -4.12 19.54 16.21
C PHE A 175 -5.48 19.98 16.79
N ASP A 176 -6.31 18.98 17.10
CA ASP A 176 -7.52 19.12 17.89
C ASP A 176 -7.32 18.41 19.24
N PRO A 177 -7.39 19.08 20.38
CA PRO A 177 -7.20 18.46 21.68
C PRO A 177 -8.41 17.62 22.15
N ALA A 178 -9.60 17.83 21.58
CA ALA A 178 -10.83 17.19 22.06
C ALA A 178 -10.76 15.67 22.18
N PRO A 179 -10.16 14.92 21.23
CA PRO A 179 -10.03 13.46 21.32
C PRO A 179 -9.13 12.96 22.46
N TYR A 180 -8.32 13.83 23.08
CA TYR A 180 -7.37 13.48 24.14
C TYR A 180 -7.89 13.80 25.56
N LEU A 181 -9.04 14.46 25.68
CA LEU A 181 -9.65 14.88 26.94
C LEU A 181 -10.88 14.03 27.27
#